data_6b83512188cec55aa789bb5d6bacd747
#
_entry.id   6b83512188cec55aa789bb5d6bacd747
#
_cell.length_a   1.000
_cell.length_b   1.000
_cell.length_c   1.000
_cell.angle_alpha   90.00
_cell.angle_beta   90.00
_cell.angle_gamma   90.00
#
_symmetry.space_group_name_H-M   'P 1'
#
loop_
_entity.id
_entity.type
_entity.pdbx_description
1 polymer ?
#
loop_
_entity_poly.entity_id
_entity_poly.type
_entity_poly.pdbx_seq_one_letter_code
_entity_poly.pdbx_strand_id
1 'polypeptide(L)'
;MFDEDQEIKPIRDGIKALCLKFPNQYWREKDRTRTYPTEFVKALSDHGYLSCLIPEKYGGSGLSLRAAAVILEEVHHSGGNGAACHAQMYIMGTLLRHGSDEQTKRYLPGIADGSLRLQAFGVTEPSSGSDTLALKTTARKNGDSYIINGQKVWTSRAEHSDLMLLLARTTLRNKVEKRTDGLSVFIVDMRNPNGNGLTIRPIRTMINHATTEVFFDDLRVPQENLIGEEGKGFRYIIDGMNAERILIASECIGDSRWFIEKATAYANERI
;
A
#
# COMPACT_ATOMS: atom_id res chain seq x y z
N MET A 1 19.74 27.35 -2.32
CA MET A 1 19.33 26.55 -1.16
C MET A 1 17.87 26.90 -0.97
N PHE A 2 16.94 25.98 -1.33
CA PHE A 2 15.51 26.23 -1.10
C PHE A 2 15.29 26.19 0.41
N ASP A 3 14.70 27.26 0.95
CA ASP A 3 14.34 27.33 2.36
C ASP A 3 13.42 26.18 2.68
N GLU A 4 13.86 25.27 3.55
CA GLU A 4 13.07 24.10 3.93
C GLU A 4 11.92 24.63 4.77
N ASP A 5 10.69 24.46 4.25
CA ASP A 5 9.45 24.91 4.85
C ASP A 5 9.40 24.53 6.32
N GLN A 6 9.06 25.46 7.21
CA GLN A 6 9.06 25.26 8.66
C GLN A 6 8.21 24.05 9.09
N GLU A 7 7.21 23.68 8.32
CA GLU A 7 6.39 22.48 8.58
C GLU A 7 7.10 21.16 8.23
N ILE A 8 7.97 21.15 7.22
CA ILE A 8 8.63 19.94 6.71
C ILE A 8 9.84 19.55 7.51
N LYS A 9 10.62 20.51 7.97
CA LYS A 9 11.85 20.26 8.72
C LYS A 9 11.65 19.39 9.98
N PRO A 10 10.64 19.63 10.86
CA PRO A 10 10.41 18.77 12.01
C PRO A 10 10.07 17.32 11.64
N ILE A 11 9.33 17.11 10.52
CA ILE A 11 8.98 15.79 10.01
C ILE A 11 10.26 15.05 9.59
N ARG A 12 11.12 15.70 8.80
CA ARG A 12 12.39 15.13 8.35
C ARG A 12 13.30 14.78 9.53
N ASP A 13 13.47 15.70 10.48
CA ASP A 13 14.31 15.49 11.65
C ASP A 13 13.78 14.31 12.51
N GLY A 14 12.46 14.22 12.68
CA GLY A 14 11.82 13.14 13.43
C GLY A 14 12.00 11.76 12.77
N ILE A 15 11.81 11.66 11.45
CA ILE A 15 12.05 10.42 10.70
C ILE A 15 13.50 10.02 10.76
N LYS A 16 14.43 10.96 10.56
CA LYS A 16 15.87 10.70 10.66
C LYS A 16 16.24 10.14 12.03
N ALA A 17 15.75 10.74 13.10
CA ALA A 17 15.98 10.27 14.47
C ALA A 17 15.39 8.85 14.70
N LEU A 18 14.22 8.56 14.12
CA LEU A 18 13.63 7.23 14.20
C LEU A 18 14.47 6.20 13.44
N CYS A 19 14.90 6.50 12.22
CA CYS A 19 15.69 5.60 11.38
C CYS A 19 17.06 5.26 11.97
N LEU A 20 17.65 6.12 12.78
CA LEU A 20 18.91 5.82 13.51
C LEU A 20 18.78 4.60 14.44
N LYS A 21 17.58 4.25 14.87
CA LYS A 21 17.31 3.03 15.67
C LYS A 21 17.37 1.75 14.85
N PHE A 22 17.39 1.86 13.52
CA PHE A 22 17.36 0.75 12.56
C PHE A 22 18.58 0.83 11.62
N PRO A 23 19.80 0.54 12.11
CA PRO A 23 21.03 0.69 11.33
C PRO A 23 21.11 -0.31 10.17
N ASN A 24 22.07 -0.11 9.25
CA ASN A 24 22.29 -0.98 8.09
C ASN A 24 22.36 -2.47 8.43
N GLN A 25 22.89 -2.82 9.62
CA GLN A 25 22.95 -4.22 10.07
C GLN A 25 21.55 -4.82 10.25
N TYR A 26 20.58 -4.06 10.79
CA TYR A 26 19.18 -4.48 10.90
C TYR A 26 18.60 -4.83 9.52
N TRP A 27 18.79 -3.97 8.53
CA TRP A 27 18.29 -4.17 7.19
C TRP A 27 18.94 -5.36 6.48
N ARG A 28 20.26 -5.51 6.60
CA ARG A 28 20.99 -6.68 6.08
C ARG A 28 20.48 -7.98 6.68
N GLU A 29 20.19 -8.00 7.98
CA GLU A 29 19.65 -9.19 8.64
C GLU A 29 18.23 -9.51 8.15
N LYS A 30 17.35 -8.51 8.02
CA LYS A 30 16.00 -8.70 7.46
C LYS A 30 16.04 -9.24 6.03
N ASP A 31 16.94 -8.73 5.19
CA ASP A 31 17.15 -9.23 3.83
C ASP A 31 17.70 -10.66 3.81
N ARG A 32 18.74 -10.93 4.57
CA ARG A 32 19.35 -12.26 4.68
C ARG A 32 18.36 -13.34 5.13
N THR A 33 17.53 -13.02 6.14
CA THR A 33 16.53 -13.92 6.72
C THR A 33 15.20 -13.89 5.98
N ARG A 34 15.02 -12.97 5.02
CA ARG A 34 13.77 -12.73 4.29
C ARG A 34 12.57 -12.47 5.21
N THR A 35 12.81 -11.78 6.32
CA THR A 35 11.79 -11.49 7.31
C THR A 35 11.24 -10.08 7.17
N TYR A 36 9.95 -9.93 7.45
CA TYR A 36 9.28 -8.63 7.45
C TYR A 36 9.82 -7.75 8.61
N PRO A 37 10.10 -6.46 8.38
CA PRO A 37 10.66 -5.57 9.39
C PRO A 37 9.57 -5.04 10.34
N THR A 38 8.95 -5.93 11.10
CA THR A 38 7.79 -5.63 11.97
C THR A 38 8.08 -4.51 12.95
N GLU A 39 9.28 -4.49 13.54
CA GLU A 39 9.68 -3.49 14.54
C GLU A 39 9.77 -2.10 13.94
N PHE A 40 10.32 -1.99 12.73
CA PHE A 40 10.41 -0.73 11.98
C PHE A 40 9.03 -0.21 11.59
N VAL A 41 8.19 -1.07 11.02
CA VAL A 41 6.82 -0.70 10.61
C VAL A 41 5.98 -0.30 11.82
N LYS A 42 6.13 -1.02 12.95
CA LYS A 42 5.49 -0.64 14.20
C LYS A 42 5.96 0.73 14.69
N ALA A 43 7.26 1.00 14.67
CA ALA A 43 7.79 2.29 15.08
C ALA A 43 7.24 3.45 14.24
N LEU A 44 7.12 3.27 12.90
CA LEU A 44 6.49 4.27 12.04
C LEU A 44 5.00 4.47 12.37
N SER A 45 4.27 3.39 12.68
CA SER A 45 2.85 3.47 13.06
C SER A 45 2.68 4.18 14.40
N ASP A 46 3.45 3.80 15.43
CA ASP A 46 3.38 4.35 16.78
C ASP A 46 3.68 5.87 16.81
N HIS A 47 4.46 6.38 15.85
CA HIS A 47 4.75 7.81 15.70
C HIS A 47 3.82 8.53 14.71
N GLY A 48 2.78 7.86 14.19
CA GLY A 48 1.77 8.44 13.30
C GLY A 48 2.23 8.70 11.87
N TYR A 49 3.44 8.26 11.47
CA TYR A 49 3.95 8.51 10.13
C TYR A 49 3.16 7.81 9.03
N LEU A 50 2.66 6.60 9.28
CA LEU A 50 1.86 5.86 8.29
C LEU A 50 0.40 6.33 8.20
N SER A 51 -0.06 7.13 9.16
CA SER A 51 -1.39 7.74 9.21
C SER A 51 -1.38 9.24 8.92
N CYS A 52 -0.26 9.79 8.49
CA CYS A 52 -0.08 11.24 8.30
C CYS A 52 -1.11 11.87 7.35
N LEU A 53 -1.61 11.13 6.35
CA LEU A 53 -2.61 11.58 5.39
C LEU A 53 -4.06 11.40 5.88
N ILE A 54 -4.28 10.66 6.97
CA ILE A 54 -5.62 10.45 7.54
C ILE A 54 -6.03 11.74 8.27
N PRO A 55 -7.25 12.25 8.05
CA PRO A 55 -7.75 13.41 8.77
C PRO A 55 -7.76 13.20 10.29
N GLU A 56 -7.55 14.28 11.07
CA GLU A 56 -7.51 14.27 12.53
C GLU A 56 -8.77 13.65 13.16
N LYS A 57 -9.94 13.90 12.58
CA LYS A 57 -11.23 13.32 13.04
C LYS A 57 -11.25 11.78 13.03
N TYR A 58 -10.29 11.13 12.37
CA TYR A 58 -10.12 9.67 12.33
C TYR A 58 -8.82 9.21 12.99
N GLY A 59 -8.14 10.10 13.74
CA GLY A 59 -6.93 9.77 14.49
C GLY A 59 -5.61 9.92 13.71
N GLY A 60 -5.64 10.47 12.50
CA GLY A 60 -4.44 10.81 11.74
C GLY A 60 -3.96 12.23 12.01
N SER A 61 -3.01 12.71 11.22
CA SER A 61 -2.46 14.08 11.35
C SER A 61 -2.95 15.06 10.29
N GLY A 62 -3.72 14.60 9.28
CA GLY A 62 -4.28 15.44 8.22
C GLY A 62 -3.24 16.16 7.37
N LEU A 63 -2.02 15.64 7.31
CA LEU A 63 -0.91 16.26 6.59
C LEU A 63 -1.04 16.13 5.07
N SER A 64 -0.28 16.93 4.35
CA SER A 64 -0.24 16.93 2.89
C SER A 64 0.50 15.73 2.31
N LEU A 65 0.26 15.43 1.02
CA LEU A 65 1.03 14.42 0.28
C LEU A 65 2.53 14.77 0.23
N ARG A 66 2.90 16.08 0.31
CA ARG A 66 4.29 16.52 0.42
C ARG A 66 4.95 16.02 1.71
N ALA A 67 4.25 16.07 2.84
CA ALA A 67 4.75 15.53 4.11
C ALA A 67 4.97 14.01 4.01
N ALA A 68 4.01 13.28 3.45
CA ALA A 68 4.14 11.84 3.20
C ALA A 68 5.35 11.51 2.29
N ALA A 69 5.57 12.31 1.26
CA ALA A 69 6.72 12.20 0.35
C ALA A 69 8.06 12.36 1.09
N VAL A 70 8.16 13.37 1.96
CA VAL A 70 9.36 13.62 2.77
C VAL A 70 9.63 12.50 3.77
N ILE A 71 8.58 11.92 4.36
CA ILE A 71 8.71 10.76 5.26
C ILE A 71 9.41 9.61 4.52
N LEU A 72 8.92 9.25 3.33
CA LEU A 72 9.48 8.14 2.57
C LEU A 72 10.87 8.46 1.98
N GLU A 73 11.08 9.70 1.50
CA GLU A 73 12.39 10.15 1.07
C GLU A 73 13.45 9.97 2.18
N GLU A 74 13.13 10.40 3.41
CA GLU A 74 14.09 10.32 4.51
C GLU A 74 14.28 8.88 5.02
N VAL A 75 13.26 8.03 4.99
CA VAL A 75 13.39 6.60 5.27
C VAL A 75 14.45 5.99 4.35
N HIS A 76 14.35 6.21 3.04
CA HIS A 76 15.28 5.67 2.05
C HIS A 76 16.66 6.33 2.11
N HIS A 77 16.73 7.64 2.33
CA HIS A 77 18.00 8.36 2.55
C HIS A 77 18.76 7.82 3.79
N SER A 78 18.05 7.37 4.80
CA SER A 78 18.64 6.72 5.98
C SER A 78 19.08 5.26 5.73
N GLY A 79 18.89 4.72 4.53
CA GLY A 79 19.18 3.32 4.16
C GLY A 79 18.10 2.33 4.61
N GLY A 80 16.92 2.82 4.97
CA GLY A 80 15.75 2.03 5.31
C GLY A 80 14.99 1.55 4.07
N ASN A 81 13.97 0.71 4.28
CA ASN A 81 13.12 0.18 3.22
C ASN A 81 11.65 0.55 3.45
N GLY A 82 11.20 1.63 2.80
CA GLY A 82 9.82 2.11 2.81
C GLY A 82 8.84 1.14 2.16
N ALA A 83 9.31 0.27 1.24
CA ALA A 83 8.47 -0.72 0.58
C ALA A 83 7.78 -1.69 1.55
N ALA A 84 8.26 -1.80 2.81
CA ALA A 84 7.60 -2.58 3.85
C ALA A 84 6.23 -2.01 4.28
N CYS A 85 5.98 -0.71 4.08
CA CYS A 85 4.80 -0.03 4.65
C CYS A 85 4.19 1.07 3.77
N HIS A 86 4.86 1.55 2.74
CA HIS A 86 4.43 2.70 1.93
C HIS A 86 3.04 2.52 1.30
N ALA A 87 2.67 1.29 0.98
CA ALA A 87 1.39 1.01 0.32
C ALA A 87 0.19 1.52 1.11
N GLN A 88 0.22 1.48 2.43
CA GLN A 88 -0.85 2.01 3.27
C GLN A 88 -1.09 3.50 2.98
N MET A 89 -0.04 4.27 2.70
CA MET A 89 -0.15 5.72 2.49
C MET A 89 -0.87 6.08 1.18
N TYR A 90 -0.78 5.26 0.11
CA TYR A 90 -1.46 5.54 -1.16
C TYR A 90 -2.73 4.74 -1.37
N ILE A 91 -2.80 3.48 -0.91
CA ILE A 91 -4.00 2.64 -1.03
C ILE A 91 -5.16 3.26 -0.24
N MET A 92 -4.90 3.75 0.95
CA MET A 92 -5.84 4.45 1.80
C MET A 92 -6.44 5.70 1.13
N GLY A 93 -5.72 6.34 0.22
CA GLY A 93 -6.21 7.48 -0.56
C GLY A 93 -7.46 7.14 -1.40
N THR A 94 -7.63 5.89 -1.83
CA THR A 94 -8.85 5.44 -2.50
C THR A 94 -10.04 5.43 -1.53
N LEU A 95 -9.85 4.91 -0.32
CA LEU A 95 -10.86 4.92 0.73
C LEU A 95 -11.21 6.35 1.18
N LEU A 96 -10.21 7.21 1.36
CA LEU A 96 -10.40 8.61 1.78
C LEU A 96 -11.22 9.42 0.77
N ARG A 97 -11.07 9.15 -0.54
CA ARG A 97 -11.72 9.94 -1.60
C ARG A 97 -13.05 9.37 -2.06
N HIS A 98 -13.21 8.06 -2.01
CA HIS A 98 -14.34 7.36 -2.64
C HIS A 98 -15.10 6.43 -1.69
N GLY A 99 -14.61 6.23 -0.46
CA GLY A 99 -15.31 5.48 0.57
C GLY A 99 -16.54 6.20 1.09
N SER A 100 -17.55 5.45 1.55
CA SER A 100 -18.69 6.03 2.26
C SER A 100 -18.30 6.53 3.64
N ASP A 101 -19.17 7.34 4.24
CA ASP A 101 -18.98 7.79 5.63
C ASP A 101 -18.89 6.61 6.61
N GLU A 102 -19.66 5.55 6.39
CA GLU A 102 -19.64 4.34 7.19
C GLU A 102 -18.32 3.59 7.04
N GLN A 103 -17.81 3.46 5.81
CA GLN A 103 -16.52 2.82 5.53
C GLN A 103 -15.36 3.60 6.15
N THR A 104 -15.34 4.92 6.01
CA THR A 104 -14.30 5.77 6.58
C THR A 104 -14.30 5.72 8.11
N LYS A 105 -15.48 5.77 8.75
CA LYS A 105 -15.61 5.61 10.21
C LYS A 105 -15.22 4.23 10.72
N ARG A 106 -15.48 3.18 9.92
CA ARG A 106 -15.19 1.79 10.28
C ARG A 106 -13.70 1.46 10.19
N TYR A 107 -13.01 1.94 9.17
CA TYR A 107 -11.64 1.49 8.86
C TYR A 107 -10.55 2.49 9.22
N LEU A 108 -10.77 3.80 9.02
CA LEU A 108 -9.70 4.79 9.18
C LEU A 108 -9.14 4.89 10.60
N PRO A 109 -9.94 4.82 11.68
CA PRO A 109 -9.39 4.87 13.03
C PRO A 109 -8.42 3.72 13.32
N GLY A 110 -8.77 2.48 12.95
CA GLY A 110 -7.90 1.33 13.13
C GLY A 110 -6.66 1.35 12.23
N ILE A 111 -6.76 1.96 11.03
CA ILE A 111 -5.60 2.20 10.18
C ILE A 111 -4.69 3.27 10.79
N ALA A 112 -5.28 4.32 11.40
CA ALA A 112 -4.53 5.41 11.99
C ALA A 112 -3.73 4.97 13.23
N ASP A 113 -4.33 4.19 14.12
CA ASP A 113 -3.68 3.68 15.33
C ASP A 113 -2.81 2.42 15.10
N GLY A 114 -2.83 1.86 13.87
CA GLY A 114 -2.05 0.70 13.47
C GLY A 114 -2.63 -0.64 13.91
N SER A 115 -3.84 -0.69 14.47
CA SER A 115 -4.57 -1.93 14.79
C SER A 115 -5.11 -2.63 13.55
N LEU A 116 -5.27 -1.91 12.42
CA LEU A 116 -5.57 -2.44 11.10
C LEU A 116 -4.49 -2.04 10.09
N ARG A 117 -4.07 -2.99 9.28
CA ARG A 117 -3.12 -2.77 8.19
C ARG A 117 -3.79 -2.89 6.84
N LEU A 118 -3.82 -1.81 6.06
CA LEU A 118 -4.27 -1.78 4.66
C LEU A 118 -3.06 -1.61 3.75
N GLN A 119 -2.36 -2.70 3.44
CA GLN A 119 -1.13 -2.68 2.64
C GLN A 119 -1.20 -3.57 1.39
N ALA A 120 -2.18 -4.46 1.31
CA ALA A 120 -2.35 -5.32 0.14
C ALA A 120 -3.16 -4.62 -0.96
N PHE A 121 -2.59 -4.59 -2.18
CA PHE A 121 -3.22 -4.01 -3.36
C PHE A 121 -3.38 -5.06 -4.45
N GLY A 122 -4.60 -5.60 -4.60
CA GLY A 122 -4.94 -6.69 -5.50
C GLY A 122 -5.40 -6.17 -6.86
N VAL A 123 -4.47 -5.88 -7.78
CA VAL A 123 -4.77 -5.37 -9.14
C VAL A 123 -4.22 -6.30 -10.22
N THR A 124 -2.91 -6.53 -10.25
CA THR A 124 -2.22 -7.30 -11.28
C THR A 124 -2.62 -8.77 -11.27
N GLU A 125 -2.79 -9.36 -12.45
CA GLU A 125 -3.07 -10.77 -12.65
C GLU A 125 -1.99 -11.44 -13.51
N PRO A 126 -1.85 -12.77 -13.51
CA PRO A 126 -0.87 -13.46 -14.36
C PRO A 126 -0.96 -13.10 -15.84
N SER A 127 -2.16 -12.78 -16.32
CA SER A 127 -2.42 -12.41 -17.72
C SER A 127 -2.65 -10.93 -17.98
N SER A 128 -2.59 -10.08 -16.95
CA SER A 128 -2.98 -8.65 -17.04
C SER A 128 -2.19 -7.80 -16.04
N GLY A 129 -1.14 -7.14 -16.53
CA GLY A 129 -0.34 -6.16 -15.79
C GLY A 129 -0.54 -4.76 -16.35
N SER A 130 0.22 -4.40 -17.41
CA SER A 130 0.12 -3.07 -18.05
C SER A 130 -1.27 -2.78 -18.61
N ASP A 131 -1.94 -3.75 -19.20
CA ASP A 131 -3.36 -3.64 -19.57
C ASP A 131 -4.27 -4.07 -18.40
N THR A 132 -4.33 -3.25 -17.36
CA THR A 132 -5.20 -3.47 -16.19
C THR A 132 -6.68 -3.67 -16.58
N LEU A 133 -7.12 -3.10 -17.70
CA LEU A 133 -8.50 -3.24 -18.18
C LEU A 133 -8.83 -4.64 -18.70
N ALA A 134 -7.83 -5.51 -18.90
CA ALA A 134 -7.99 -6.89 -19.34
C ALA A 134 -8.12 -7.89 -18.19
N LEU A 135 -8.14 -7.44 -16.93
CA LEU A 135 -8.25 -8.32 -15.76
C LEU A 135 -9.50 -9.21 -15.81
N LYS A 136 -9.37 -10.41 -15.26
CA LYS A 136 -10.36 -11.49 -15.33
C LYS A 136 -10.99 -11.85 -13.98
N THR A 137 -10.38 -11.47 -12.84
CA THR A 137 -10.99 -11.67 -11.53
C THR A 137 -12.38 -11.06 -11.52
N THR A 138 -13.40 -11.87 -11.22
CA THR A 138 -14.81 -11.47 -11.24
C THR A 138 -15.34 -11.25 -9.83
N ALA A 139 -16.32 -10.35 -9.71
CA ALA A 139 -17.13 -10.17 -8.51
C ALA A 139 -18.61 -10.17 -8.93
N ARG A 140 -19.33 -11.26 -8.65
CA ARG A 140 -20.75 -11.41 -9.00
C ARG A 140 -21.62 -11.11 -7.79
N LYS A 141 -22.59 -10.22 -7.96
CA LYS A 141 -23.56 -9.90 -6.92
C LYS A 141 -24.40 -11.13 -6.57
N ASN A 142 -24.56 -11.42 -5.29
CA ASN A 142 -25.37 -12.50 -4.74
C ASN A 142 -26.04 -12.02 -3.44
N GLY A 143 -27.26 -11.53 -3.56
CA GLY A 143 -27.99 -10.91 -2.45
C GLY A 143 -27.29 -9.66 -1.95
N ASP A 144 -26.92 -9.65 -0.68
CA ASP A 144 -26.22 -8.60 0.07
C ASP A 144 -24.68 -8.68 -0.02
N SER A 145 -24.16 -9.52 -0.90
CA SER A 145 -22.74 -9.81 -1.00
C SER A 145 -22.29 -9.90 -2.46
N TYR A 146 -20.98 -9.91 -2.67
CA TYR A 146 -20.34 -10.30 -3.93
C TYR A 146 -19.58 -11.60 -3.73
N ILE A 147 -19.66 -12.49 -4.71
CA ILE A 147 -18.85 -13.71 -4.79
C ILE A 147 -17.71 -13.44 -5.75
N ILE A 148 -16.49 -13.52 -5.24
CA ILE A 148 -15.26 -13.17 -5.96
C ILE A 148 -14.52 -14.44 -6.34
N ASN A 149 -14.14 -14.54 -7.63
CA ASN A 149 -13.36 -15.63 -8.18
C ASN A 149 -12.25 -15.09 -9.07
N GLY A 150 -11.03 -15.62 -8.90
CA GLY A 150 -9.88 -15.24 -9.71
C GLY A 150 -8.56 -15.34 -8.97
N GLN A 151 -7.56 -14.64 -9.50
CA GLN A 151 -6.20 -14.65 -8.97
C GLN A 151 -5.55 -13.29 -9.14
N LYS A 152 -4.78 -12.87 -8.15
CA LYS A 152 -3.86 -11.73 -8.22
C LYS A 152 -2.43 -12.21 -8.01
N VAL A 153 -1.49 -11.53 -8.65
CA VAL A 153 -0.05 -11.83 -8.56
C VAL A 153 0.73 -10.55 -8.27
N TRP A 154 1.90 -10.69 -7.70
CA TRP A 154 2.76 -9.60 -7.27
C TRP A 154 2.11 -8.70 -6.21
N THR A 155 1.17 -9.26 -5.44
CA THR A 155 0.55 -8.55 -4.32
C THR A 155 1.52 -8.53 -3.15
N SER A 156 2.11 -7.37 -2.92
CA SER A 156 3.07 -7.21 -1.82
C SER A 156 2.35 -7.15 -0.48
N ARG A 157 2.96 -7.76 0.54
CA ARG A 157 2.56 -7.65 1.96
C ARG A 157 1.16 -8.19 2.29
N ALA A 158 0.57 -9.07 1.47
CA ALA A 158 -0.75 -9.63 1.78
C ALA A 158 -0.71 -10.43 3.10
N GLU A 159 0.38 -11.16 3.39
CA GLU A 159 0.55 -11.90 4.66
C GLU A 159 0.70 -10.97 5.89
N HIS A 160 0.97 -9.68 5.68
CA HIS A 160 1.17 -8.67 6.72
C HIS A 160 0.10 -7.59 6.69
N SER A 161 -1.05 -7.89 6.11
CA SER A 161 -2.16 -6.95 5.90
C SER A 161 -3.46 -7.54 6.40
N ASP A 162 -4.23 -6.76 7.15
CA ASP A 162 -5.57 -7.14 7.62
C ASP A 162 -6.62 -6.93 6.53
N LEU A 163 -6.38 -5.93 5.69
CA LEU A 163 -7.28 -5.50 4.64
C LEU A 163 -6.56 -5.47 3.29
N MET A 164 -7.29 -5.78 2.22
CA MET A 164 -6.85 -5.63 0.84
C MET A 164 -7.77 -4.68 0.09
N LEU A 165 -7.20 -3.77 -0.69
CA LEU A 165 -7.92 -3.07 -1.74
C LEU A 165 -7.88 -3.93 -3.00
N LEU A 166 -9.03 -4.44 -3.43
CA LEU A 166 -9.15 -5.37 -4.55
C LEU A 166 -9.91 -4.75 -5.73
N LEU A 167 -9.30 -4.78 -6.92
CA LEU A 167 -9.97 -4.47 -8.17
C LEU A 167 -10.47 -5.76 -8.82
N ALA A 168 -11.78 -5.84 -9.06
CA ALA A 168 -12.43 -6.98 -9.70
C ALA A 168 -13.49 -6.54 -10.72
N ARG A 169 -13.87 -7.44 -11.61
CA ARG A 169 -14.84 -7.20 -12.67
C ARG A 169 -16.25 -7.55 -12.20
N THR A 170 -17.11 -6.56 -12.10
CA THR A 170 -18.55 -6.73 -11.78
C THR A 170 -19.42 -6.86 -13.02
N THR A 171 -19.02 -6.24 -14.15
CA THR A 171 -19.72 -6.35 -15.43
C THR A 171 -18.79 -6.93 -16.50
N LEU A 172 -19.24 -7.94 -17.21
CA LEU A 172 -18.45 -8.59 -18.26
C LEU A 172 -17.99 -7.59 -19.32
N ARG A 173 -16.76 -7.78 -19.80
CA ARG A 173 -16.10 -6.90 -20.76
C ARG A 173 -16.91 -6.61 -22.03
N ASN A 174 -17.65 -7.61 -22.51
CA ASN A 174 -18.49 -7.51 -23.70
C ASN A 174 -19.85 -6.87 -23.45
N LYS A 175 -20.18 -6.49 -22.20
CA LYS A 175 -21.42 -5.83 -21.79
C LYS A 175 -21.24 -4.37 -21.41
N VAL A 176 -20.02 -3.82 -21.55
CA VAL A 176 -19.73 -2.41 -21.27
C VAL A 176 -19.34 -1.69 -22.57
N GLU A 177 -19.78 -0.45 -22.70
CA GLU A 177 -19.43 0.41 -23.83
C GLU A 177 -17.97 0.90 -23.74
N LYS A 178 -17.57 1.39 -22.57
CA LYS A 178 -16.22 1.89 -22.31
C LYS A 178 -15.35 0.82 -21.65
N ARG A 179 -14.11 0.67 -22.11
CA ARG A 179 -13.17 -0.29 -21.54
C ARG A 179 -12.92 -0.10 -20.05
N THR A 180 -13.04 1.13 -19.55
CA THR A 180 -12.84 1.53 -18.17
C THR A 180 -14.01 1.16 -17.25
N ASP A 181 -15.17 0.86 -17.81
CA ASP A 181 -16.36 0.53 -17.04
C ASP A 181 -16.43 -0.97 -16.70
N GLY A 182 -17.23 -1.30 -15.69
CA GLY A 182 -17.45 -2.67 -15.25
C GLY A 182 -16.37 -3.24 -14.33
N LEU A 183 -15.43 -2.43 -13.87
CA LEU A 183 -14.48 -2.75 -12.81
C LEU A 183 -14.90 -2.06 -11.53
N SER A 184 -14.81 -2.76 -10.40
CA SER A 184 -15.21 -2.25 -9.08
C SER A 184 -14.10 -2.49 -8.07
N VAL A 185 -14.04 -1.64 -7.04
CA VAL A 185 -13.06 -1.72 -5.96
C VAL A 185 -13.73 -2.18 -4.68
N PHE A 186 -13.12 -3.13 -4.01
CA PHE A 186 -13.60 -3.70 -2.76
C PHE A 186 -12.57 -3.60 -1.65
N ILE A 187 -13.03 -3.39 -0.43
CA ILE A 187 -12.24 -3.68 0.76
C ILE A 187 -12.48 -5.14 1.14
N VAL A 188 -11.44 -5.96 1.06
CA VAL A 188 -11.48 -7.37 1.47
C VAL A 188 -10.86 -7.48 2.86
N ASP A 189 -11.63 -7.99 3.83
CA ASP A 189 -11.13 -8.35 5.15
C ASP A 189 -10.43 -9.70 5.09
N MET A 190 -9.12 -9.71 5.35
CA MET A 190 -8.27 -10.89 5.24
C MET A 190 -7.94 -11.53 6.60
N ARG A 191 -8.48 -11.01 7.70
CA ARG A 191 -8.13 -11.46 9.06
C ARG A 191 -8.55 -12.91 9.36
N ASN A 192 -9.47 -13.47 8.60
CA ASN A 192 -9.92 -14.86 8.71
C ASN A 192 -9.86 -15.55 7.34
N PRO A 193 -8.68 -15.81 6.77
CA PRO A 193 -8.56 -16.35 5.42
C PRO A 193 -9.00 -17.82 5.32
N ASN A 194 -8.85 -18.61 6.40
CA ASN A 194 -9.12 -20.04 6.39
C ASN A 194 -10.63 -20.33 6.34
N GLY A 195 -11.06 -20.96 5.24
CA GLY A 195 -12.46 -21.33 5.02
C GLY A 195 -13.31 -20.27 4.32
N ASN A 196 -12.75 -19.11 3.97
CA ASN A 196 -13.45 -18.01 3.33
C ASN A 196 -13.21 -17.90 1.81
N GLY A 197 -12.55 -18.89 1.20
CA GLY A 197 -12.24 -18.84 -0.24
C GLY A 197 -11.05 -17.92 -0.58
N LEU A 198 -10.21 -17.55 0.39
CA LEU A 198 -8.99 -16.78 0.20
C LEU A 198 -7.75 -17.62 0.47
N THR A 199 -6.83 -17.69 -0.49
CA THR A 199 -5.54 -18.36 -0.32
C THR A 199 -4.43 -17.39 -0.70
N ILE A 200 -3.44 -17.21 0.20
CA ILE A 200 -2.26 -16.38 -0.02
C ILE A 200 -1.05 -17.32 -0.11
N ARG A 201 -0.22 -17.17 -1.15
CA ARG A 201 1.00 -17.95 -1.35
C ARG A 201 2.20 -17.03 -1.58
N PRO A 202 3.28 -17.16 -0.78
CA PRO A 202 4.50 -16.39 -0.99
C PRO A 202 5.16 -16.71 -2.36
N ILE A 203 5.68 -15.67 -3.01
CA ILE A 203 6.53 -15.79 -4.19
C ILE A 203 7.97 -15.51 -3.76
N ARG A 204 8.89 -16.42 -4.10
CA ARG A 204 10.30 -16.20 -3.84
C ARG A 204 10.88 -15.19 -4.83
N THR A 205 11.19 -14.00 -4.34
CA THR A 205 11.78 -12.91 -5.10
C THR A 205 13.20 -12.60 -4.65
N MET A 206 13.96 -11.88 -5.46
CA MET A 206 15.30 -11.42 -5.10
C MET A 206 15.27 -10.30 -4.05
N ILE A 207 14.28 -9.41 -4.17
CA ILE A 207 13.97 -8.30 -3.25
C ILE A 207 12.47 -8.29 -2.98
N ASN A 208 11.99 -7.48 -2.04
CA ASN A 208 10.57 -7.43 -1.66
C ASN A 208 10.02 -8.81 -1.27
N HIS A 209 10.63 -9.41 -0.27
CA HIS A 209 10.37 -10.79 0.16
C HIS A 209 8.94 -11.08 0.62
N ALA A 210 8.14 -10.06 0.88
CA ALA A 210 6.71 -10.17 1.21
C ALA A 210 5.79 -10.13 -0.02
N THR A 211 6.28 -10.55 -1.19
CA THR A 211 5.49 -10.63 -2.44
C THR A 211 4.70 -11.94 -2.49
N THR A 212 3.44 -11.89 -2.92
CA THR A 212 2.54 -13.04 -2.91
C THR A 212 1.71 -13.18 -4.18
N GLU A 213 1.20 -14.39 -4.39
CA GLU A 213 0.00 -14.69 -5.18
C GLU A 213 -1.20 -14.76 -4.24
N VAL A 214 -2.35 -14.31 -4.72
CA VAL A 214 -3.60 -14.36 -3.96
C VAL A 214 -4.69 -14.98 -4.83
N PHE A 215 -5.32 -16.03 -4.34
CA PHE A 215 -6.38 -16.76 -5.01
C PHE A 215 -7.71 -16.52 -4.31
N PHE A 216 -8.75 -16.33 -5.10
CA PHE A 216 -10.12 -16.17 -4.66
C PHE A 216 -10.94 -17.32 -5.25
N ASP A 217 -11.56 -18.13 -4.38
CA ASP A 217 -12.42 -19.26 -4.73
C ASP A 217 -13.73 -19.12 -3.95
N ASP A 218 -14.74 -18.59 -4.63
CA ASP A 218 -16.03 -18.19 -4.07
C ASP A 218 -15.92 -17.30 -2.81
N LEU A 219 -14.90 -16.43 -2.77
CA LEU A 219 -14.74 -15.48 -1.66
C LEU A 219 -15.98 -14.58 -1.56
N ARG A 220 -16.63 -14.63 -0.39
CA ARG A 220 -17.79 -13.78 -0.11
C ARG A 220 -17.33 -12.44 0.49
N VAL A 221 -17.69 -11.34 -0.17
CA VAL A 221 -17.43 -9.97 0.28
C VAL A 221 -18.75 -9.23 0.45
N PRO A 222 -19.06 -8.66 1.62
CA PRO A 222 -20.28 -7.89 1.84
C PRO A 222 -20.44 -6.73 0.86
N GLN A 223 -21.67 -6.43 0.46
CA GLN A 223 -21.95 -5.32 -0.47
C GLN A 223 -21.46 -3.96 0.09
N GLU A 224 -21.51 -3.77 1.39
CA GLU A 224 -21.04 -2.58 2.09
C GLU A 224 -19.54 -2.34 1.95
N ASN A 225 -18.77 -3.34 1.50
CA ASN A 225 -17.33 -3.24 1.26
C ASN A 225 -16.98 -2.80 -0.19
N LEU A 226 -17.98 -2.61 -1.05
CA LEU A 226 -17.81 -1.95 -2.35
C LEU A 226 -17.48 -0.47 -2.12
N ILE A 227 -16.37 0.01 -2.66
CA ILE A 227 -15.99 1.43 -2.58
C ILE A 227 -16.61 2.19 -3.76
N GLY A 228 -17.35 3.25 -3.44
CA GLY A 228 -18.01 4.11 -4.41
C GLY A 228 -19.08 3.37 -5.24
N GLU A 229 -19.16 3.67 -6.54
CA GLU A 229 -20.15 3.12 -7.46
C GLU A 229 -19.65 1.84 -8.14
N GLU A 230 -20.55 0.85 -8.27
CA GLU A 230 -20.25 -0.36 -9.04
C GLU A 230 -19.90 -0.01 -10.50
N GLY A 231 -18.86 -0.65 -11.01
CA GLY A 231 -18.41 -0.44 -12.39
C GLY A 231 -17.50 0.77 -12.62
N LYS A 232 -17.24 1.61 -11.59
CA LYS A 232 -16.39 2.82 -11.68
C LYS A 232 -15.02 2.68 -11.02
N GLY A 233 -14.69 1.50 -10.53
CA GLY A 233 -13.50 1.23 -9.73
C GLY A 233 -12.18 1.53 -10.42
N PHE A 234 -12.10 1.43 -11.75
CA PHE A 234 -10.87 1.77 -12.48
C PHE A 234 -10.47 3.23 -12.27
N ARG A 235 -11.44 4.16 -12.31
CA ARG A 235 -11.19 5.57 -12.03
C ARG A 235 -10.67 5.79 -10.61
N TYR A 236 -11.25 5.07 -9.65
CA TYR A 236 -10.89 5.22 -8.23
C TYR A 236 -9.46 4.78 -7.93
N ILE A 237 -9.00 3.67 -8.54
CA ILE A 237 -7.62 3.24 -8.33
C ILE A 237 -6.60 4.15 -9.03
N ILE A 238 -6.92 4.73 -10.20
CA ILE A 238 -6.04 5.68 -10.89
C ILE A 238 -5.78 6.92 -10.03
N ASP A 239 -6.79 7.41 -9.32
CA ASP A 239 -6.63 8.53 -8.38
C ASP A 239 -5.64 8.17 -7.26
N GLY A 240 -5.67 6.94 -6.75
CA GLY A 240 -4.71 6.42 -5.77
C GLY A 240 -3.29 6.26 -6.36
N MET A 241 -3.17 5.76 -7.58
CA MET A 241 -1.89 5.57 -8.28
C MET A 241 -1.12 6.86 -8.53
N ASN A 242 -1.77 8.02 -8.59
CA ASN A 242 -1.06 9.30 -8.71
C ASN A 242 -0.28 9.63 -7.43
N ALA A 243 -0.88 9.38 -6.27
CA ALA A 243 -0.17 9.51 -5.00
C ALA A 243 0.98 8.48 -4.90
N GLU A 244 0.75 7.23 -5.31
CA GLU A 244 1.78 6.18 -5.36
C GLU A 244 3.00 6.63 -6.16
N ARG A 245 2.81 7.15 -7.38
CA ARG A 245 3.93 7.63 -8.23
C ARG A 245 4.77 8.71 -7.55
N ILE A 246 4.13 9.66 -6.84
CA ILE A 246 4.82 10.72 -6.11
C ILE A 246 5.63 10.13 -4.95
N LEU A 247 5.03 9.23 -4.18
CA LEU A 247 5.67 8.61 -3.02
C LEU A 247 6.86 7.74 -3.44
N ILE A 248 6.69 6.88 -4.45
CA ILE A 248 7.79 6.07 -4.99
C ILE A 248 8.90 6.92 -5.59
N ALA A 249 8.57 8.02 -6.30
CA ALA A 249 9.61 8.94 -6.80
C ALA A 249 10.42 9.56 -5.65
N SER A 250 9.78 9.86 -4.51
CA SER A 250 10.47 10.39 -3.33
C SER A 250 11.39 9.35 -2.68
N GLU A 251 10.98 8.08 -2.65
CA GLU A 251 11.85 6.96 -2.24
C GLU A 251 13.11 6.88 -3.13
N CYS A 252 12.93 6.97 -4.46
CA CYS A 252 14.06 6.96 -5.40
C CYS A 252 15.03 8.13 -5.17
N ILE A 253 14.54 9.30 -4.78
CA ILE A 253 15.40 10.44 -4.41
C ILE A 253 16.18 10.13 -3.12
N GLY A 254 15.53 9.55 -2.12
CA GLY A 254 16.17 9.12 -0.88
C GLY A 254 17.27 8.08 -1.15
N ASP A 255 16.98 7.05 -1.92
CA ASP A 255 17.95 6.03 -2.34
C ASP A 255 19.14 6.67 -3.08
N SER A 256 18.87 7.58 -4.02
CA SER A 256 19.93 8.26 -4.79
C SER A 256 20.87 9.03 -3.89
N ARG A 257 20.39 9.74 -2.89
CA ARG A 257 21.19 10.45 -1.88
C ARG A 257 22.03 9.47 -1.07
N TRP A 258 21.44 8.38 -0.59
CA TRP A 258 22.14 7.35 0.16
C TRP A 258 23.27 6.73 -0.67
N PHE A 259 23.02 6.37 -1.94
CA PHE A 259 24.03 5.80 -2.84
C PHE A 259 25.19 6.79 -3.09
N ILE A 260 24.90 8.06 -3.34
CA ILE A 260 25.94 9.10 -3.56
C ILE A 260 26.81 9.22 -2.32
N GLU A 261 26.22 9.32 -1.13
CA GLU A 261 26.98 9.43 0.13
C GLU A 261 27.88 8.21 0.35
N LYS A 262 27.34 6.99 0.15
CA LYS A 262 28.13 5.74 0.32
C LYS A 262 29.24 5.62 -0.72
N ALA A 263 28.96 5.93 -1.97
CA ALA A 263 29.97 5.88 -3.04
C ALA A 263 31.09 6.92 -2.81
N THR A 264 30.72 8.13 -2.39
CA THR A 264 31.68 9.20 -2.09
C THR A 264 32.56 8.83 -0.90
N ALA A 265 31.97 8.32 0.18
CA ALA A 265 32.74 7.86 1.35
C ALA A 265 33.73 6.76 0.93
N TYR A 266 33.28 5.74 0.22
CA TYR A 266 34.15 4.67 -0.27
C TYR A 266 35.26 5.18 -1.18
N ALA A 267 34.96 6.09 -2.12
CA ALA A 267 35.97 6.63 -3.03
C ALA A 267 37.06 7.43 -2.30
N ASN A 268 36.72 8.13 -1.22
CA ASN A 268 37.66 8.86 -0.41
C ASN A 268 38.54 7.98 0.51
N GLU A 269 38.04 6.81 0.90
CA GLU A 269 38.76 5.86 1.76
C GLU A 269 39.62 4.86 0.96
N ARG A 270 39.30 4.66 -0.35
CA ARG A 270 40.02 3.71 -1.19
C ARG A 270 41.38 4.26 -1.60
N ILE A 271 42.44 3.51 -1.26
CA ILE A 271 43.82 3.72 -1.70
C ILE A 271 44.05 3.03 -3.06
#